data_4472f98ec01d379e28217f681d36217e
#
_entry.id   4472f98ec01d379e28217f681d36217e
#
_cell.length_a   1.000
_cell.length_b   1.000
_cell.length_c   1.000
_cell.angle_alpha   90.00
_cell.angle_beta   90.00
_cell.angle_gamma   90.00
#
_symmetry.space_group_name_H-M   'P 1'
#
loop_
_entity.id
_entity.type
_entity.pdbx_description
1 polymer ?
#
loop_
_entity_poly.entity_id
_entity_poly.type
_entity_poly.pdbx_seq_one_letter_code
_entity_poly.pdbx_strand_id
1 'polypeptide(L)' 'GLMTEYEIWEFLRTNPKEASVIETMGLPDSVWLGDNDSTKYLYYYVEQIQDYNLIEINSSTNNVSGFEWD' A
#
# COMPACT_ATOMS: atom_id res chain seq x y z
N GLY A 1 -4.72 11.31 -13.66
CA GLY A 1 -3.33 11.02 -13.98
C GLY A 1 -2.68 10.17 -12.91
N LEU A 2 -1.46 9.73 -13.19
CA LEU A 2 -0.72 8.92 -12.23
C LEU A 2 -0.16 9.78 -11.11
N MET A 3 -0.19 9.24 -9.89
CA MET A 3 0.39 9.93 -8.75
C MET A 3 1.92 9.90 -8.86
N THR A 4 2.54 10.97 -8.38
CA THR A 4 4.00 10.98 -8.27
C THR A 4 4.41 10.16 -7.04
N GLU A 5 5.69 9.80 -6.99
CA GLU A 5 6.25 9.10 -5.83
C GLU A 5 5.99 9.86 -4.55
N TYR A 6 6.19 11.18 -4.58
CA TYR A 6 5.96 12.04 -3.42
C TYR A 6 4.49 12.03 -2.98
N GLU A 7 3.56 12.09 -3.94
CA GLU A 7 2.13 12.07 -3.63
C GLU A 7 1.71 10.74 -3.01
N ILE A 8 2.25 9.63 -3.49
CA ILE A 8 1.97 8.32 -2.93
C ILE A 8 2.50 8.26 -1.49
N TRP A 9 3.71 8.72 -1.26
CA TRP A 9 4.32 8.75 0.07
C TRP A 9 3.49 9.60 1.04
N GLU A 10 3.10 10.80 0.62
CA GLU A 10 2.29 11.69 1.44
C GLU A 10 0.94 11.08 1.78
N PHE A 11 0.33 10.39 0.83
CA PHE A 11 -0.94 9.71 1.06
C PHE A 11 -0.78 8.57 2.07
N LEU A 12 0.20 7.71 1.87
CA LEU A 12 0.37 6.52 2.70
C LEU A 12 0.78 6.84 4.14
N ARG A 13 1.55 7.92 4.33
CA ARG A 13 2.00 8.30 5.67
C ARG A 13 0.85 8.76 6.58
N THR A 14 -0.31 9.01 6.03
CA THR A 14 -1.49 9.38 6.84
C THR A 14 -2.18 8.15 7.44
N ASN A 15 -1.64 6.96 7.21
CA ASN A 15 -2.20 5.69 7.68
C ASN A 15 -3.66 5.50 7.23
N PRO A 16 -3.93 5.60 5.91
CA PRO A 16 -5.29 5.48 5.41
C PRO A 16 -5.85 4.08 5.58
N LYS A 17 -7.15 3.95 5.45
CA LYS A 17 -7.81 2.65 5.41
C LYS A 17 -7.46 1.93 4.11
N GLU A 18 -7.46 0.59 4.16
CA GLU A 18 -7.23 -0.22 2.97
C GLU A 18 -8.17 0.18 1.82
N ALA A 19 -9.45 0.41 2.14
CA ALA A 19 -10.42 0.81 1.12
C ALA A 19 -10.00 2.10 0.40
N SER A 20 -9.42 3.05 1.13
CA SER A 20 -8.92 4.30 0.55
C SER A 20 -7.71 4.06 -0.34
N VAL A 21 -6.85 3.11 0.04
CA VAL A 21 -5.69 2.72 -0.78
C VAL A 21 -6.19 2.14 -2.11
N ILE A 22 -7.14 1.22 -2.06
CA ILE A 22 -7.71 0.60 -3.26
C ILE A 22 -8.37 1.67 -4.16
N GLU A 23 -9.12 2.58 -3.55
CA GLU A 23 -9.80 3.64 -4.30
C GLU A 23 -8.80 4.57 -4.97
N THR A 24 -7.72 4.91 -4.28
CA THR A 24 -6.73 5.88 -4.75
C THR A 24 -5.73 5.26 -5.72
N MET A 25 -5.25 4.05 -5.43
CA MET A 25 -4.19 3.42 -6.18
C MET A 25 -4.67 2.29 -7.09
N GLY A 26 -5.93 1.88 -6.97
CA GLY A 26 -6.46 0.74 -7.72
C GLY A 26 -6.14 -0.58 -7.03
N LEU A 27 -6.42 -1.68 -7.72
CA LEU A 27 -6.14 -3.01 -7.18
C LEU A 27 -4.64 -3.27 -7.16
N PRO A 28 -4.12 -3.89 -6.09
CA PRO A 28 -2.70 -4.23 -6.05
C PRO A 28 -2.35 -5.33 -7.05
N ASP A 29 -1.07 -5.39 -7.40
CA ASP A 29 -0.56 -6.44 -8.30
C ASP A 29 -0.57 -7.80 -7.61
N SER A 30 -0.31 -7.83 -6.31
CA SER A 30 -0.47 -9.05 -5.52
C SER A 30 -0.76 -8.69 -4.06
N VAL A 31 -1.30 -9.67 -3.34
CA VAL A 31 -1.66 -9.54 -1.93
C VAL A 31 -1.09 -10.74 -1.19
N TRP A 32 -0.45 -10.48 -0.06
CA TRP A 32 0.13 -11.52 0.79
C TRP A 32 -0.38 -11.37 2.21
N LEU A 33 -0.59 -12.49 2.89
CA LEU A 33 -0.95 -12.49 4.30
C LEU A 33 0.30 -12.80 5.12
N GLY A 34 0.48 -12.03 6.18
CA GLY A 34 1.56 -12.27 7.12
C GLY A 34 1.20 -13.40 8.08
N ASP A 35 2.13 -13.70 8.99
CA ASP A 35 1.95 -14.75 9.98
C ASP A 35 0.73 -14.44 10.86
N ASN A 36 -0.07 -15.47 11.16
CA ASN A 36 -1.24 -15.39 12.03
C ASN A 36 -2.33 -14.46 11.49
N ASP A 37 -2.28 -14.13 10.21
CA ASP A 37 -3.27 -13.25 9.55
C ASP A 37 -3.43 -11.88 10.22
N SER A 38 -2.40 -11.46 10.99
CA SER A 38 -2.45 -10.16 11.67
C SER A 38 -2.08 -9.00 10.75
N THR A 39 -1.44 -9.31 9.63
CA THR A 39 -0.93 -8.32 8.69
C THR A 39 -1.21 -8.76 7.27
N LYS A 40 -1.56 -7.81 6.42
CA LYS A 40 -1.74 -8.03 5.01
C LYS A 40 -0.78 -7.11 4.25
N TYR A 41 -0.15 -7.62 3.20
CA TYR A 41 0.78 -6.85 2.39
C TYR A 41 0.20 -6.66 1.00
N LEU A 42 0.15 -5.42 0.55
CA LEU A 42 -0.28 -5.08 -0.80
C LEU A 42 0.96 -4.69 -1.61
N TYR A 43 1.17 -5.38 -2.74
CA TYR A 43 2.26 -5.07 -3.64
C TYR A 43 1.73 -4.30 -4.83
N TYR A 44 2.28 -3.11 -5.05
CA TYR A 44 1.95 -2.28 -6.20
C TYR A 44 3.21 -2.03 -7.01
N TYR A 45 3.14 -2.35 -8.30
CA TYR A 45 4.22 -1.93 -9.21
C TYR A 45 3.97 -0.47 -9.57
N VAL A 46 4.94 0.37 -9.29
CA VAL A 46 4.85 1.81 -9.53
C VAL A 46 5.72 2.15 -10.73
N GLU A 47 5.07 2.39 -11.87
CA GLU A 47 5.76 2.59 -13.15
C GLU A 47 6.70 3.79 -13.12
N GLN A 48 6.33 4.85 -12.43
CA GLN A 48 7.10 6.08 -12.35
C GLN A 48 8.53 5.85 -11.82
N ILE A 49 8.68 4.85 -10.94
CA ILE A 49 9.99 4.53 -10.37
C ILE A 49 10.48 3.16 -10.82
N GLN A 50 9.69 2.47 -11.63
CA GLN A 50 9.99 1.12 -12.13
C GLN A 50 10.35 0.14 -11.01
N ASP A 51 9.56 0.19 -9.95
CA ASP A 51 9.79 -0.63 -8.77
C ASP A 51 8.48 -0.86 -8.02
N TYR A 52 8.53 -1.74 -7.03
CA TYR A 52 7.37 -2.08 -6.23
C TYR A 52 7.33 -1.28 -4.94
N ASN A 53 6.11 -0.92 -4.54
CA ASN A 53 5.84 -0.39 -3.23
C ASN A 53 5.10 -1.46 -2.43
N LEU A 54 5.64 -1.80 -1.28
CA LEU A 54 5.03 -2.76 -0.36
C LEU A 54 4.26 -1.97 0.70
N ILE A 55 2.97 -2.22 0.79
CA ILE A 55 2.11 -1.53 1.75
C ILE A 55 1.62 -2.54 2.78
N GLU A 56 1.89 -2.27 4.05
CA GLU A 56 1.47 -3.12 5.15
C GLU A 56 0.14 -2.61 5.71
N ILE A 57 -0.84 -3.52 5.79
CA ILE A 57 -2.16 -3.24 6.35
C ILE A 57 -2.29 -4.03 7.66
N ASN A 58 -2.66 -3.34 8.72
CA ASN A 58 -3.00 -3.99 9.99
C ASN A 58 -4.39 -4.59 9.87
N SER A 59 -4.50 -5.91 9.99
CA SER A 59 -5.77 -6.61 9.79
C SER A 59 -6.83 -6.29 10.84
N SER A 60 -6.42 -5.86 12.03
CA SER A 60 -7.37 -5.51 13.09
C SER A 60 -8.04 -4.15 12.85
N THR A 61 -7.29 -3.20 12.29
CA THR A 61 -7.80 -1.84 12.08
C THR A 61 -8.13 -1.56 10.62
N ASN A 62 -7.61 -2.36 9.70
CA ASN A 62 -7.67 -2.16 8.25
C ASN A 62 -6.98 -0.87 7.81
N ASN A 63 -6.09 -0.35 8.61
CA ASN A 63 -5.30 0.84 8.26
C ASN A 63 -3.91 0.45 7.81
N VAL A 64 -3.34 1.30 6.96
CA VAL A 64 -1.92 1.20 6.61
C VAL A 64 -1.11 1.37 7.90
N SER A 65 -0.20 0.42 8.16
CA SER A 65 0.68 0.47 9.31
C SER A 65 2.15 0.66 8.92
N GLY A 66 2.44 0.58 7.62
CA GLY A 66 3.78 0.83 7.13
C GLY A 66 3.82 0.68 5.61
N PHE A 67 4.89 1.16 5.02
CA PHE A 67 5.11 1.00 3.59
C PHE A 67 6.59 1.21 3.29
N GLU A 68 7.06 0.59 2.22
CA GLU A 68 8.46 0.76 1.81
C GLU A 68 8.60 0.65 0.29
N TRP A 69 9.61 1.33 -0.23
CA TRP A 69 10.04 1.22 -1.62
C TRP A 69 11.20 0.24 -1.69
N ASP A 70 11.24 -0.52 -2.74
CA ASP A 70 12.41 -1.36 -3.02
C ASP A 70 13.43 -0.64 -3.89
#